data_dcd0382b9769dc18307d9384439a6a17
#
_entry.id   dcd0382b9769dc18307d9384439a6a17
#
_cell.length_a   1.000
_cell.length_b   1.000
_cell.length_c   1.000
_cell.angle_alpha   90.00
_cell.angle_beta   90.00
_cell.angle_gamma   90.00
#
_symmetry.space_group_name_H-M   'P 1'
#
loop_
_entity.id
_entity.type
_entity.pdbx_description
1 polymer ?
#
loop_
_entity_poly.entity_id
_entity_poly.type
_entity_poly.pdbx_seq_one_letter_code
_entity_poly.pdbx_strand_id
1 'polypeptide(L)'
;MRKNIIFDLDLTLVDTTLAEPYRSKRDWNGAYSVLPQCTVYEGLDEIFDVIRKFGINTCIVSTSPRPYVEKVVQQFNLPINHIVAYHDAKPIKPHPAPMLKALEILGCDANSAISFGDRVID
;
A
#
# COMPACT_ATOMS: atom_id res chain seq x y z
N MET A 1 -11.49 5.07 -20.52
CA MET A 1 -11.86 4.21 -19.39
C MET A 1 -10.99 4.53 -18.20
N ARG A 2 -11.61 4.78 -17.06
CA ARG A 2 -10.88 5.08 -15.85
C ARG A 2 -10.33 3.78 -15.24
N LYS A 3 -9.05 3.80 -14.86
CA LYS A 3 -8.41 2.65 -14.22
C LYS A 3 -8.11 2.93 -12.77
N ASN A 4 -8.21 1.90 -11.96
CA ASN A 4 -7.96 1.95 -10.53
C ASN A 4 -7.00 0.83 -10.17
N ILE A 5 -6.04 1.14 -9.28
CA ILE A 5 -5.05 0.14 -8.85
C ILE A 5 -5.06 0.09 -7.33
N ILE A 6 -5.11 -1.13 -6.80
CA ILE A 6 -5.00 -1.39 -5.38
C ILE A 6 -3.67 -2.10 -5.13
N PHE A 7 -2.86 -1.56 -4.23
CA PHE A 7 -1.56 -2.11 -3.89
C PHE A 7 -1.54 -2.61 -2.46
N ASP A 8 -0.87 -3.74 -2.24
CA ASP A 8 -0.32 -4.03 -0.93
C ASP A 8 0.94 -3.17 -0.76
N LEU A 9 1.33 -2.86 0.48
CA LEU A 9 2.46 -1.96 0.72
C LEU A 9 3.77 -2.73 0.93
N ASP A 10 3.87 -3.42 2.07
CA ASP A 10 5.11 -4.09 2.46
C ASP A 10 5.37 -5.28 1.55
N LEU A 11 6.62 -5.38 1.06
CA LEU A 11 7.07 -6.46 0.18
C LEU A 11 6.35 -6.49 -1.17
N THR A 12 5.63 -5.43 -1.52
CA THR A 12 5.03 -5.25 -2.84
C THR A 12 5.51 -3.96 -3.50
N LEU A 13 5.37 -2.82 -2.80
CA LEU A 13 5.84 -1.53 -3.30
C LEU A 13 7.24 -1.22 -2.78
N VAL A 14 7.50 -1.55 -1.54
CA VAL A 14 8.76 -1.24 -0.87
C VAL A 14 9.27 -2.49 -0.16
N ASP A 15 10.55 -2.76 -0.32
CA ASP A 15 11.22 -3.80 0.45
C ASP A 15 11.50 -3.25 1.85
N THR A 16 10.58 -3.50 2.76
CA THR A 16 10.64 -3.04 4.14
C THR A 16 11.18 -4.11 5.10
N THR A 17 11.95 -5.06 4.59
CA THR A 17 12.52 -6.14 5.39
C THR A 17 13.29 -5.60 6.60
N LEU A 18 14.02 -4.50 6.43
CA LEU A 18 14.77 -3.88 7.53
C LEU A 18 13.87 -3.38 8.66
N ALA A 19 12.64 -3.01 8.34
CA ALA A 19 11.68 -2.53 9.34
C ALA A 19 10.92 -3.65 10.05
N GLU A 20 10.95 -4.86 9.51
CA GLU A 20 10.16 -5.99 10.03
C GLU A 20 10.38 -6.28 11.52
N PRO A 21 11.64 -6.34 12.03
CA PRO A 21 11.87 -6.59 13.45
C PRO A 21 11.24 -5.53 14.35
N TYR A 22 11.23 -4.28 13.90
CA TYR A 22 10.64 -3.17 14.66
C TYR A 22 9.13 -3.21 14.59
N ARG A 23 8.57 -3.51 13.42
CA ARG A 23 7.11 -3.60 13.24
C ARG A 23 6.52 -4.72 14.07
N SER A 24 7.16 -5.88 14.12
CA SER A 24 6.68 -7.03 14.88
C SER A 24 6.63 -6.75 16.38
N LYS A 25 7.49 -5.86 16.86
CA LYS A 25 7.52 -5.42 18.27
C LYS A 25 6.74 -4.15 18.50
N ARG A 26 6.11 -3.61 17.45
CA ARG A 26 5.41 -2.32 17.46
C ARG A 26 6.30 -1.16 17.89
N ASP A 27 7.60 -1.27 17.61
CA ASP A 27 8.56 -0.18 17.81
C ASP A 27 8.55 0.71 16.56
N TRP A 28 7.60 1.61 16.51
CA TRP A 28 7.39 2.43 15.32
C TRP A 28 8.51 3.43 15.09
N ASN A 29 9.10 3.97 16.16
CA ASN A 29 10.25 4.87 16.02
C ASN A 29 11.43 4.13 15.38
N GLY A 30 11.69 2.89 15.80
CA GLY A 30 12.73 2.07 15.19
C GLY A 30 12.44 1.78 13.74
N ALA A 31 11.19 1.42 13.42
CA ALA A 31 10.78 1.18 12.03
C ALA A 31 11.00 2.42 11.16
N TYR A 32 10.59 3.60 11.64
CA TYR A 32 10.77 4.84 10.90
C TYR A 32 12.24 5.16 10.65
N SER A 33 13.10 4.86 11.63
CA SER A 33 14.53 5.18 11.53
C SER A 33 15.24 4.43 10.40
N VAL A 34 14.73 3.26 10.01
CA VAL A 34 15.35 2.46 8.94
C VAL A 34 14.69 2.62 7.58
N LEU A 35 13.56 3.35 7.48
CA LEU A 35 12.88 3.56 6.21
C LEU A 35 13.79 4.18 5.12
N PRO A 36 14.66 5.15 5.43
CA PRO A 36 15.54 5.68 4.39
C PRO A 36 16.49 4.66 3.77
N GLN A 37 16.70 3.53 4.44
CA GLN A 37 17.56 2.44 3.95
C GLN A 37 16.77 1.37 3.21
N CYS A 38 15.44 1.43 3.25
CA CYS A 38 14.59 0.54 2.47
C CYS A 38 14.55 1.01 1.02
N THR A 39 14.12 0.14 0.11
CA THR A 39 14.11 0.45 -1.32
C THR A 39 12.79 0.08 -1.95
N VAL A 40 12.39 0.88 -2.93
CA VAL A 40 11.26 0.53 -3.82
C VAL A 40 11.71 -0.62 -4.71
N TYR A 41 10.81 -1.58 -4.95
CA TYR A 41 11.15 -2.71 -5.81
C TYR A 41 11.45 -2.25 -7.23
N GLU A 42 12.41 -2.94 -7.85
CA GLU A 42 12.83 -2.67 -9.22
C GLU A 42 11.65 -2.81 -10.19
N GLY A 43 11.58 -1.91 -11.15
CA GLY A 43 10.55 -1.94 -12.18
C GLY A 43 9.29 -1.16 -11.85
N LEU A 44 9.11 -0.76 -10.59
CA LEU A 44 7.90 -0.01 -10.21
C LEU A 44 7.96 1.45 -10.66
N ASP A 45 9.13 2.01 -10.88
CA ASP A 45 9.25 3.40 -11.33
C ASP A 45 8.49 3.64 -12.64
N GLU A 46 8.53 2.68 -13.56
CA GLU A 46 7.80 2.78 -14.82
C GLU A 46 6.29 2.78 -14.59
N ILE A 47 5.81 1.93 -13.67
CA ILE A 47 4.39 1.88 -13.31
C ILE A 47 3.97 3.18 -12.65
N PHE A 48 4.79 3.74 -11.77
CA PHE A 48 4.50 5.01 -11.11
C PHE A 48 4.42 6.15 -12.12
N ASP A 49 5.30 6.16 -13.12
CA ASP A 49 5.26 7.17 -14.17
C ASP A 49 3.96 7.10 -14.97
N VAL A 50 3.49 5.90 -15.29
CA VAL A 50 2.21 5.71 -15.98
C VAL A 50 1.04 6.19 -15.11
N ILE A 51 1.07 5.88 -13.81
CA ILE A 51 0.03 6.31 -12.87
C ILE A 51 -0.05 7.84 -12.84
N ARG A 52 1.10 8.51 -12.72
CA ARG A 52 1.15 9.97 -12.70
C ARG A 52 0.69 10.59 -14.01
N LYS A 53 1.15 10.00 -15.13
CA LYS A 53 0.84 10.53 -16.46
C LYS A 53 -0.65 10.46 -16.79
N PHE A 54 -1.30 9.38 -16.43
CA PHE A 54 -2.71 9.15 -16.79
C PHE A 54 -3.67 9.42 -15.65
N GLY A 55 -3.20 9.88 -14.50
CA GLY A 55 -4.05 10.20 -13.37
C GLY A 55 -4.83 9.00 -12.86
N ILE A 56 -4.19 7.83 -12.80
CA ILE A 56 -4.84 6.60 -12.35
C ILE A 56 -5.10 6.70 -10.85
N ASN A 57 -6.33 6.34 -10.42
CA ASN A 57 -6.68 6.27 -9.00
C ASN A 57 -5.98 5.10 -8.34
N THR A 58 -5.38 5.35 -7.17
CA THR A 58 -4.62 4.34 -6.44
C THR A 58 -5.05 4.27 -4.98
N CYS A 59 -4.99 3.06 -4.42
CA CYS A 59 -5.26 2.82 -3.01
C CYS A 59 -4.27 1.78 -2.48
N ILE A 60 -3.71 2.03 -1.31
CA ILE A 60 -2.94 1.01 -0.57
C ILE A 60 -3.88 0.34 0.42
N VAL A 61 -3.83 -0.99 0.47
CA VAL A 61 -4.49 -1.79 1.51
C VAL A 61 -3.40 -2.46 2.34
N SER A 62 -3.31 -2.11 3.62
CA SER A 62 -2.23 -2.57 4.50
C SER A 62 -2.76 -3.01 5.85
N THR A 63 -2.10 -3.99 6.46
CA THR A 63 -2.38 -4.42 7.84
C THR A 63 -1.59 -3.58 8.86
N SER A 64 -0.79 -2.62 8.39
CA SER A 64 -0.05 -1.72 9.26
C SER A 64 -0.90 -0.52 9.67
N PRO A 65 -0.54 0.16 10.78
CA PRO A 65 -1.24 1.38 11.19
C PRO A 65 -1.08 2.49 10.15
N ARG A 66 -2.08 3.35 10.06
CA ARG A 66 -2.08 4.47 9.09
C ARG A 66 -0.83 5.36 9.21
N PRO A 67 -0.37 5.77 10.40
CA PRO A 67 0.84 6.62 10.48
C PRO A 67 2.06 5.99 9.83
N TYR A 68 2.24 4.67 9.98
CA TYR A 68 3.33 3.97 9.31
C TYR A 68 3.16 3.97 7.80
N VAL A 69 1.95 3.66 7.31
CA VAL A 69 1.66 3.65 5.87
C VAL A 69 1.94 5.03 5.27
N GLU A 70 1.46 6.08 5.93
CA GLU A 70 1.69 7.46 5.47
C GLU A 70 3.17 7.82 5.44
N LYS A 71 3.93 7.37 6.43
CA LYS A 71 5.38 7.58 6.48
C LYS A 71 6.09 6.93 5.29
N VAL A 72 5.70 5.70 4.95
CA VAL A 72 6.31 5.00 3.81
C VAL A 72 5.95 5.70 2.49
N VAL A 73 4.69 6.06 2.32
CA VAL A 73 4.25 6.80 1.12
C VAL A 73 5.03 8.10 0.97
N GLN A 74 5.21 8.83 2.05
CA GLN A 74 5.94 10.10 2.05
C GLN A 74 7.42 9.89 1.79
N GLN A 75 8.04 8.91 2.44
CA GLN A 75 9.48 8.64 2.31
C GLN A 75 9.88 8.37 0.86
N PHE A 76 9.05 7.66 0.12
CA PHE A 76 9.36 7.23 -1.24
C PHE A 76 8.57 7.98 -2.30
N ASN A 77 7.80 9.00 -1.90
CA ASN A 77 6.98 9.81 -2.81
C ASN A 77 6.11 8.92 -3.72
N LEU A 78 5.42 7.98 -3.13
CA LEU A 78 4.59 7.04 -3.88
C LEU A 78 3.34 7.74 -4.42
N PRO A 79 2.90 7.43 -5.65
CA PRO A 79 1.71 8.06 -6.25
C PRO A 79 0.43 7.41 -5.76
N ILE A 80 0.12 7.58 -4.47
CA ILE A 80 -1.01 6.96 -3.81
C ILE A 80 -2.02 8.03 -3.41
N ASN A 81 -3.28 7.80 -3.77
CA ASN A 81 -4.38 8.73 -3.48
C ASN A 81 -5.12 8.37 -2.20
N HIS A 82 -5.22 7.08 -1.88
CA HIS A 82 -6.05 6.59 -0.78
C HIS A 82 -5.34 5.48 -0.02
N ILE A 83 -5.68 5.35 1.26
CA ILE A 83 -5.09 4.33 2.15
C ILE A 83 -6.20 3.64 2.92
N VAL A 84 -6.18 2.31 2.94
CA VAL A 84 -6.95 1.46 3.85
C VAL A 84 -5.94 0.79 4.78
N ALA A 85 -5.81 1.30 6.00
CA ALA A 85 -4.85 0.81 6.98
C ALA A 85 -5.54 -0.11 8.00
N TYR A 86 -4.79 -0.56 9.00
CA TYR A 86 -5.23 -1.56 9.97
C TYR A 86 -6.61 -1.26 10.60
N HIS A 87 -6.86 0.00 10.96
CA HIS A 87 -8.10 0.38 11.63
C HIS A 87 -9.24 0.79 10.70
N ASP A 88 -9.00 0.84 9.40
CA ASP A 88 -9.98 1.40 8.46
C ASP A 88 -11.03 0.41 8.02
N ALA A 89 -10.74 -0.89 8.11
CA ALA A 89 -11.68 -1.95 7.75
C ALA A 89 -11.44 -3.18 8.61
N LYS A 90 -12.51 -3.81 9.05
CA LYS A 90 -12.46 -5.02 9.85
C LYS A 90 -13.53 -5.99 9.39
N PRO A 91 -13.22 -7.29 9.39
CA PRO A 91 -11.95 -7.91 9.75
C PRO A 91 -10.82 -7.54 8.78
N ILE A 92 -9.57 -7.66 9.25
CA ILE A 92 -8.40 -7.38 8.42
C ILE A 92 -8.18 -8.51 7.42
N LYS A 93 -7.23 -8.32 6.47
CA LYS A 93 -6.84 -9.39 5.54
C LYS A 93 -6.58 -10.70 6.32
N PRO A 94 -6.90 -11.87 5.77
CA PRO A 94 -7.34 -12.15 4.40
C PRO A 94 -8.85 -11.96 4.14
N HIS A 95 -9.60 -11.43 5.10
CA HIS A 95 -11.02 -11.15 4.90
C HIS A 95 -11.21 -10.11 3.78
N PRO A 96 -12.28 -10.19 2.98
CA PRO A 96 -12.48 -9.25 1.88
C PRO A 96 -12.84 -7.82 2.30
N ALA A 97 -13.14 -7.57 3.58
CA ALA A 97 -13.55 -6.24 4.04
C ALA A 97 -12.56 -5.12 3.65
N PRO A 98 -11.22 -5.27 3.81
CA PRO A 98 -10.31 -4.22 3.38
C PRO A 98 -10.36 -3.93 1.88
N MET A 99 -10.48 -4.97 1.05
CA MET A 99 -10.58 -4.80 -0.40
C MET A 99 -11.90 -4.15 -0.80
N LEU A 100 -13.00 -4.53 -0.16
CA LEU A 100 -14.30 -3.90 -0.39
C LEU A 100 -14.26 -2.44 -0.01
N LYS A 101 -13.59 -2.11 1.10
CA LYS A 101 -13.42 -0.72 1.52
C LYS A 101 -12.62 0.07 0.49
N ALA A 102 -11.56 -0.51 -0.05
CA ALA A 102 -10.76 0.13 -1.09
C ALA A 102 -11.58 0.40 -2.35
N LEU A 103 -12.38 -0.57 -2.79
CA LEU A 103 -13.24 -0.39 -3.95
C LEU A 103 -14.27 0.72 -3.72
N GLU A 104 -14.84 0.78 -2.52
CA GLU A 104 -15.78 1.84 -2.15
C GLU A 104 -15.11 3.22 -2.23
N ILE A 105 -13.91 3.36 -1.66
CA ILE A 105 -13.16 4.62 -1.70
C ILE A 105 -12.81 5.01 -3.12
N LEU A 106 -12.41 4.05 -3.96
CA LEU A 106 -12.09 4.31 -5.36
C LEU A 106 -13.33 4.61 -6.20
N GLY A 107 -14.51 4.27 -5.70
CA GLY A 107 -15.75 4.47 -6.43
C GLY A 107 -15.91 3.54 -7.62
N CYS A 108 -15.43 2.32 -7.53
CA CYS A 108 -15.46 1.35 -8.62
C CYS A 108 -15.83 -0.04 -8.11
N ASP A 109 -16.12 -0.94 -9.05
CA ASP A 109 -16.32 -2.36 -8.72
C ASP A 109 -15.01 -3.14 -8.97
N ALA A 110 -15.03 -4.43 -8.63
CA ALA A 110 -13.86 -5.28 -8.75
C ALA A 110 -13.36 -5.41 -10.19
N ASN A 111 -14.25 -5.27 -11.18
CA ASN A 111 -13.88 -5.39 -12.59
C ASN A 111 -13.11 -4.17 -13.09
N SER A 112 -13.19 -3.05 -12.40
CA SER A 112 -12.54 -1.79 -12.78
C SER A 112 -11.26 -1.54 -12.01
N ALA A 113 -10.76 -2.51 -11.24
CA ALA A 113 -9.55 -2.37 -10.43
C ALA A 113 -8.58 -3.51 -10.69
N ILE A 114 -7.28 -3.18 -10.63
CA ILE A 114 -6.19 -4.16 -10.67
C ILE A 114 -5.56 -4.19 -9.29
N SER A 115 -5.29 -5.39 -8.77
CA SER A 115 -4.68 -5.56 -7.46
C SER A 115 -3.28 -6.15 -7.59
N PHE A 116 -2.33 -5.59 -6.86
CA PHE A 116 -0.96 -6.09 -6.77
C PHE A 116 -0.64 -6.45 -5.32
N GLY A 117 -0.22 -7.69 -5.09
CA GLY A 117 0.20 -8.15 -3.77
C GLY A 117 1.21 -9.27 -3.89
N ASP A 118 1.98 -9.49 -2.82
CA ASP A 118 3.05 -10.48 -2.79
C ASP A 118 2.66 -11.78 -2.08
N ARG A 119 1.45 -11.83 -1.51
CA ARG A 119 0.98 -12.97 -0.73
C ARG A 119 -0.40 -13.41 -1.20
N VAL A 120 -0.71 -14.67 -0.91
CA VAL A 120 -2.01 -15.26 -1.27
C VAL A 120 -3.18 -14.48 -0.67
N ILE A 121 -2.98 -13.89 0.50
CA ILE A 121 -4.03 -13.12 1.19
C ILE A 121 -4.28 -11.76 0.56
N ASP A 122 -3.42 -11.32 -0.31
CA ASP A 122 -3.54 -10.02 -0.97
C ASP A 122 -4.37 -10.12 -2.24
#